data_9d08d00d0b434b4dda9a3d8f8940faee
#
_entry.id   9d08d00d0b434b4dda9a3d8f8940faee
#
_cell.length_a   1.000
_cell.length_b   1.000
_cell.length_c   1.000
_cell.angle_alpha   90.00
_cell.angle_beta   90.00
_cell.angle_gamma   90.00
#
_symmetry.space_group_name_H-M   'P 1'
#
loop_
_entity.id
_entity.type
_entity.pdbx_description
1 polymer ?
#
loop_
_entity_poly.entity_id
_entity_poly.type
_entity_poly.pdbx_seq_one_letter_code
_entity_poly.pdbx_strand_id
1 'polypeptide(L)'
;TDAVHTGSGGLPDFMVWNNVEVLPWFWEPFYSLTFGVLAGIFVPVLLAIILGFFIFRGRIAGVYVAIITLAVMLVVYLIIMDQQRFTGGFNGITDLVMLKVGGLEFDAYGSSAYYLIAVVMTIVIFLSLLITKSRAGLIFQAIRDDENRVRFLGYSVGTYKTAAMCLSAAIAGIAGMLYTIVME
;
A
#
# COMPACT_ATOMS: atom_id res chain seq x y z
N THR A 1 4.41 -17.94 -11.07
CA THR A 1 5.04 -17.99 -12.33
C THR A 1 5.58 -16.61 -12.68
N ASP A 2 6.80 -16.43 -12.61
CA ASP A 2 7.78 -15.52 -13.19
C ASP A 2 7.33 -14.07 -13.46
N ALA A 3 6.99 -13.35 -12.39
CA ALA A 3 6.73 -11.92 -12.47
C ALA A 3 8.04 -11.07 -12.45
N VAL A 4 9.17 -11.70 -12.29
CA VAL A 4 10.50 -11.08 -12.32
C VAL A 4 11.43 -11.97 -13.14
N HIS A 5 12.18 -11.40 -14.08
CA HIS A 5 13.22 -12.15 -14.77
C HIS A 5 14.21 -12.69 -13.73
N THR A 6 14.30 -14.01 -13.64
CA THR A 6 15.30 -14.67 -12.82
C THR A 6 16.56 -14.82 -13.64
N GLY A 7 17.61 -14.14 -13.24
CA GLY A 7 18.96 -14.38 -13.75
C GLY A 7 19.38 -15.84 -13.54
N SER A 8 20.56 -16.19 -13.99
CA SER A 8 21.10 -17.54 -13.89
C SER A 8 21.13 -18.01 -12.42
N GLY A 9 20.10 -18.73 -11.99
CA GLY A 9 19.99 -19.26 -10.63
C GLY A 9 18.66 -19.01 -9.92
N GLY A 10 17.64 -18.44 -10.59
CA GLY A 10 16.32 -18.22 -9.98
C GLY A 10 16.25 -17.00 -9.03
N LEU A 11 17.26 -16.15 -9.02
CA LEU A 11 17.33 -14.93 -8.23
C LEU A 11 16.92 -13.73 -9.10
N PRO A 12 16.24 -12.71 -8.54
CA PRO A 12 16.02 -11.44 -9.22
C PRO A 12 17.34 -10.77 -9.61
N ASP A 13 17.40 -10.13 -10.78
CA ASP A 13 18.62 -9.55 -11.34
C ASP A 13 19.28 -8.53 -10.40
N PHE A 14 18.48 -7.69 -9.74
CA PHE A 14 19.02 -6.71 -8.78
C PHE A 14 19.71 -7.36 -7.57
N MET A 15 19.34 -8.59 -7.18
CA MET A 15 20.02 -9.35 -6.12
C MET A 15 21.33 -9.93 -6.61
N VAL A 16 21.37 -10.44 -7.86
CA VAL A 16 22.60 -10.94 -8.49
C VAL A 16 23.65 -9.84 -8.59
N TRP A 17 23.24 -8.62 -8.99
CA TRP A 17 24.15 -7.46 -9.06
C TRP A 17 24.70 -7.01 -7.69
N ASN A 18 23.97 -7.30 -6.63
CA ASN A 18 24.37 -6.98 -5.26
C ASN A 18 25.08 -8.15 -4.55
N ASN A 19 25.54 -9.18 -5.29
CA ASN A 19 26.22 -10.37 -4.77
C ASN A 19 25.41 -11.13 -3.70
N VAL A 20 24.11 -11.25 -3.88
CA VAL A 20 23.24 -12.11 -3.06
C VAL A 20 23.20 -13.48 -3.71
N GLU A 21 23.76 -14.49 -3.06
CA GLU A 21 23.87 -15.86 -3.58
C GLU A 21 22.64 -16.73 -3.26
N VAL A 22 21.89 -16.37 -2.22
CA VAL A 22 20.74 -17.15 -1.73
C VAL A 22 19.55 -16.25 -1.54
N LEU A 23 18.40 -16.67 -2.04
CA LEU A 23 17.15 -15.94 -1.86
C LEU A 23 16.78 -15.90 -0.37
N PRO A 24 16.54 -14.71 0.21
CA PRO A 24 16.06 -14.61 1.58
C PRO A 24 14.68 -15.26 1.74
N TRP A 25 14.46 -15.97 2.82
CA TRP A 25 13.21 -16.70 3.12
C TRP A 25 11.95 -15.82 3.04
N PHE A 26 12.06 -14.51 3.30
CA PHE A 26 10.93 -13.57 3.23
C PHE A 26 10.58 -13.15 1.80
N TRP A 27 11.44 -13.43 0.80
CA TRP A 27 11.15 -13.20 -0.62
C TRP A 27 10.44 -14.39 -1.29
N GLU A 28 10.61 -15.61 -0.78
CA GLU A 28 9.98 -16.81 -1.36
C GLU A 28 8.47 -16.69 -1.61
N PRO A 29 7.66 -16.15 -0.66
CA PRO A 29 6.21 -16.01 -0.88
C PRO A 29 5.84 -15.07 -2.02
N PHE A 30 6.71 -14.11 -2.37
CA PHE A 30 6.46 -13.13 -3.44
C PHE A 30 6.55 -13.70 -4.86
N TYR A 31 7.01 -14.94 -5.04
CA TYR A 31 6.84 -15.65 -6.31
C TYR A 31 5.37 -15.92 -6.64
N SER A 32 4.49 -15.88 -5.67
CA SER A 32 3.05 -15.99 -5.88
C SER A 32 2.44 -14.59 -6.08
N LEU A 33 1.85 -14.35 -7.27
CA LEU A 33 1.14 -13.11 -7.56
C LEU A 33 0.06 -12.80 -6.51
N THR A 34 -0.66 -13.83 -6.07
CA THR A 34 -1.70 -13.69 -5.04
C THR A 34 -1.14 -13.18 -3.73
N PHE A 35 0.02 -13.69 -3.30
CA PHE A 35 0.69 -13.22 -2.10
C PHE A 35 1.18 -11.78 -2.27
N GLY A 36 1.76 -11.42 -3.42
CA GLY A 36 2.20 -10.06 -3.72
C GLY A 36 1.07 -9.05 -3.64
N VAL A 37 -0.09 -9.36 -4.23
CA VAL A 37 -1.28 -8.50 -4.18
C VAL A 37 -1.81 -8.37 -2.74
N LEU A 38 -1.89 -9.46 -2.01
CA LEU A 38 -2.30 -9.41 -0.60
C LEU A 38 -1.32 -8.59 0.25
N ALA A 39 -0.03 -8.82 0.11
CA ALA A 39 1.00 -8.08 0.82
C ALA A 39 0.94 -6.57 0.50
N GLY A 40 0.73 -6.20 -0.77
CA GLY A 40 0.58 -4.82 -1.22
C GLY A 40 -0.58 -4.08 -0.56
N ILE A 41 -1.62 -4.78 -0.12
CA ILE A 41 -2.74 -4.20 0.64
C ILE A 41 -2.48 -4.30 2.16
N PHE A 42 -2.07 -5.48 2.65
CA PHE A 42 -1.97 -5.72 4.09
C PHE A 42 -0.82 -4.98 4.76
N VAL A 43 0.33 -4.84 4.11
CA VAL A 43 1.50 -4.16 4.70
C VAL A 43 1.21 -2.68 4.98
N PRO A 44 0.68 -1.87 4.03
CA PRO A 44 0.30 -0.49 4.32
C PRO A 44 -0.81 -0.37 5.38
N VAL A 45 -1.78 -1.28 5.37
CA VAL A 45 -2.86 -1.30 6.37
C VAL A 45 -2.31 -1.62 7.75
N LEU A 46 -1.41 -2.60 7.88
CA LEU A 46 -0.77 -2.93 9.16
C LEU A 46 0.01 -1.72 9.71
N LEU A 47 0.79 -1.05 8.86
CA LEU A 47 1.49 0.17 9.23
C LEU A 47 0.51 1.26 9.68
N ALA A 48 -0.59 1.44 8.97
CA ALA A 48 -1.63 2.40 9.32
C ALA A 48 -2.32 2.06 10.66
N ILE A 49 -2.54 0.78 10.98
CA ILE A 49 -3.07 0.34 12.27
C ILE A 49 -2.11 0.74 13.40
N ILE A 50 -0.82 0.41 13.25
CA ILE A 50 0.21 0.70 14.24
C ILE A 50 0.29 2.22 14.47
N LEU A 51 0.47 2.99 13.41
CA LEU A 51 0.58 4.44 13.49
C LEU A 51 -0.71 5.09 14.04
N GLY A 52 -1.86 4.70 13.52
CA GLY A 52 -3.15 5.21 13.96
C GLY A 52 -3.42 4.93 15.42
N PHE A 53 -3.07 3.72 15.88
CA PHE A 53 -3.19 3.37 17.29
C PHE A 53 -2.36 4.31 18.17
N PHE A 54 -1.08 4.52 17.88
CA PHE A 54 -0.22 5.38 18.68
C PHE A 54 -0.62 6.85 18.60
N ILE A 55 -0.89 7.37 17.40
CA ILE A 55 -1.23 8.78 17.18
C ILE A 55 -2.55 9.13 17.85
N PHE A 56 -3.62 8.38 17.57
CA PHE A 56 -4.96 8.76 18.03
C PHE A 56 -5.25 8.35 19.47
N ARG A 57 -4.57 7.32 20.00
CA ARG A 57 -4.61 7.02 21.44
C ARG A 57 -3.85 8.07 22.24
N GLY A 58 -2.76 8.62 21.71
CA GLY A 58 -2.04 9.76 22.28
C GLY A 58 -2.79 11.10 22.19
N ARG A 59 -4.00 11.12 21.63
CA ARG A 59 -4.80 12.34 21.40
C ARG A 59 -4.06 13.39 20.57
N ILE A 60 -3.15 12.97 19.74
CA ILE A 60 -2.43 13.84 18.83
C ILE A 60 -3.39 14.26 17.71
N ALA A 61 -3.50 15.56 17.46
CA ALA A 61 -4.43 16.12 16.49
C ALA A 61 -3.78 17.22 15.64
N GLY A 62 -4.44 17.58 14.56
CA GLY A 62 -4.05 18.70 13.69
C GLY A 62 -2.70 18.49 13.01
N VAL A 63 -1.87 19.51 13.00
CA VAL A 63 -0.61 19.57 12.26
C VAL A 63 0.40 18.50 12.71
N TYR A 64 0.38 18.11 13.98
CA TYR A 64 1.29 17.08 14.49
C TYR A 64 1.10 15.72 13.84
N VAL A 65 -0.13 15.36 13.46
CA VAL A 65 -0.40 14.11 12.73
C VAL A 65 0.33 14.13 11.38
N ALA A 66 0.25 15.25 10.66
CA ALA A 66 0.92 15.41 9.37
C ALA A 66 2.45 15.32 9.50
N ILE A 67 3.02 15.95 10.53
CA ILE A 67 4.48 15.91 10.77
C ILE A 67 4.94 14.48 11.08
N ILE A 68 4.20 13.76 11.94
CA ILE A 68 4.55 12.37 12.30
C ILE A 68 4.45 11.45 11.08
N THR A 69 3.40 11.55 10.28
CA THR A 69 3.25 10.72 9.10
C THR A 69 4.31 11.00 8.04
N LEU A 70 4.71 12.27 7.86
CA LEU A 70 5.83 12.65 7.00
C LEU A 70 7.16 12.08 7.52
N ALA A 71 7.42 12.20 8.82
CA ALA A 71 8.65 11.65 9.42
C ALA A 71 8.72 10.13 9.25
N VAL A 72 7.61 9.42 9.48
CA VAL A 72 7.56 7.96 9.28
C VAL A 72 7.76 7.60 7.81
N MET A 73 7.14 8.34 6.88
CA MET A 73 7.36 8.13 5.44
C MET A 73 8.84 8.25 5.09
N LEU A 74 9.53 9.29 5.59
CA LEU A 74 10.96 9.47 5.36
C LEU A 74 11.79 8.33 5.94
N VAL A 75 11.48 7.87 7.15
CA VAL A 75 12.18 6.74 7.78
C VAL A 75 12.01 5.47 6.96
N VAL A 76 10.78 5.15 6.54
CA VAL A 76 10.50 3.97 5.70
C VAL A 76 11.24 4.08 4.35
N TYR A 77 11.20 5.25 3.72
CA TYR A 77 11.92 5.51 2.48
C TYR A 77 13.43 5.28 2.64
N LEU A 78 14.05 5.83 3.70
CA LEU A 78 15.47 5.67 3.97
C LEU A 78 15.85 4.20 4.24
N ILE A 79 15.02 3.46 4.96
CA ILE A 79 15.24 2.02 5.19
C ILE A 79 15.23 1.25 3.87
N ILE A 80 14.26 1.54 2.99
CA ILE A 80 14.18 0.89 1.67
C ILE A 80 15.41 1.22 0.83
N MET A 81 15.86 2.48 0.83
CA MET A 81 17.04 2.92 0.09
C MET A 81 18.34 2.31 0.63
N ASP A 82 18.48 2.20 1.95
CA ASP A 82 19.67 1.65 2.61
C ASP A 82 19.81 0.15 2.36
N GLN A 83 18.71 -0.58 2.30
CA GLN A 83 18.69 -2.02 2.09
C GLN A 83 18.75 -2.42 0.60
N GLN A 84 19.63 -1.79 -0.16
CA GLN A 84 19.78 -1.98 -1.61
C GLN A 84 19.87 -3.45 -2.04
N ARG A 85 20.49 -4.31 -1.23
CA ARG A 85 20.62 -5.76 -1.49
C ARG A 85 19.28 -6.49 -1.63
N PHE A 86 18.24 -6.00 -0.93
CA PHE A 86 16.96 -6.69 -0.84
C PHE A 86 15.82 -5.94 -1.53
N THR A 87 15.98 -4.64 -1.78
CA THR A 87 14.91 -3.78 -2.32
C THR A 87 15.26 -3.19 -3.69
N GLY A 88 16.49 -3.41 -4.18
CA GLY A 88 16.99 -2.70 -5.35
C GLY A 88 17.43 -1.25 -5.05
N GLY A 89 17.09 -0.71 -3.87
CA GLY A 89 17.49 0.63 -3.41
C GLY A 89 17.09 1.74 -4.39
N PHE A 90 18.06 2.56 -4.78
CA PHE A 90 17.86 3.69 -5.69
C PHE A 90 17.48 3.26 -7.12
N ASN A 91 17.96 2.11 -7.57
CA ASN A 91 17.68 1.60 -8.92
C ASN A 91 16.29 0.96 -9.02
N GLY A 92 15.67 0.63 -7.88
CA GLY A 92 14.39 -0.08 -7.83
C GLY A 92 14.50 -1.53 -8.29
N ILE A 93 13.36 -2.14 -8.53
CA ILE A 93 13.26 -3.49 -9.10
C ILE A 93 13.16 -3.29 -10.63
N THR A 94 14.21 -3.68 -11.33
CA THR A 94 14.29 -3.62 -12.79
C THR A 94 13.84 -4.95 -13.41
N ASP A 95 13.53 -4.93 -14.72
CA ASP A 95 13.14 -6.11 -15.51
C ASP A 95 11.91 -6.84 -14.95
N LEU A 96 10.87 -6.07 -14.64
CA LEU A 96 9.56 -6.62 -14.34
C LEU A 96 8.98 -7.26 -15.61
N VAL A 97 8.59 -8.53 -15.53
CA VAL A 97 7.93 -9.23 -16.65
C VAL A 97 6.47 -8.76 -16.72
N MET A 98 5.99 -8.57 -17.96
CA MET A 98 4.57 -8.24 -18.20
C MET A 98 3.62 -9.10 -17.39
N LEU A 99 2.70 -8.46 -16.70
CA LEU A 99 1.73 -9.14 -15.85
C LEU A 99 0.80 -9.99 -16.71
N LYS A 100 0.88 -11.32 -16.57
CA LYS A 100 -0.02 -12.27 -17.26
C LYS A 100 -1.05 -12.81 -16.28
N VAL A 101 -2.31 -12.41 -16.43
CA VAL A 101 -3.42 -12.90 -15.62
C VAL A 101 -4.45 -13.55 -16.54
N GLY A 102 -4.70 -14.85 -16.37
CA GLY A 102 -5.74 -15.56 -17.12
C GLY A 102 -5.59 -15.57 -18.64
N GLY A 103 -4.36 -15.43 -19.16
CA GLY A 103 -4.09 -15.38 -20.60
C GLY A 103 -4.17 -13.97 -21.22
N LEU A 104 -4.46 -12.95 -20.43
CA LEU A 104 -4.34 -11.55 -20.83
C LEU A 104 -2.97 -11.03 -20.41
N GLU A 105 -2.25 -10.42 -21.34
CA GLU A 105 -1.01 -9.71 -21.12
C GLU A 105 -1.33 -8.23 -20.87
N PHE A 106 -0.90 -7.73 -19.73
CA PHE A 106 -1.05 -6.32 -19.35
C PHE A 106 0.26 -5.61 -19.69
N ASP A 107 0.29 -5.05 -20.89
CA ASP A 107 1.38 -4.18 -21.35
C ASP A 107 1.14 -2.76 -20.81
N ALA A 108 2.18 -2.11 -20.28
CA ALA A 108 2.15 -0.74 -19.75
C ALA A 108 1.62 0.28 -20.78
N TYR A 109 1.92 0.08 -22.04
CA TYR A 109 1.47 0.93 -23.16
C TYR A 109 0.19 0.42 -23.85
N GLY A 110 -0.36 -0.70 -23.38
CA GLY A 110 -1.54 -1.35 -23.94
C GLY A 110 -2.86 -0.81 -23.41
N SER A 111 -3.91 -0.94 -24.21
CA SER A 111 -5.28 -0.60 -23.79
C SER A 111 -5.74 -1.42 -22.59
N SER A 112 -5.18 -2.62 -22.37
CA SER A 112 -5.53 -3.54 -21.29
C SER A 112 -5.21 -2.95 -19.91
N ALA A 113 -4.02 -2.35 -19.72
CA ALA A 113 -3.63 -1.69 -18.48
C ALA A 113 -4.54 -0.49 -18.17
N TYR A 114 -4.86 0.32 -19.20
CA TYR A 114 -5.78 1.44 -19.05
C TYR A 114 -7.17 1.00 -18.54
N TYR A 115 -7.77 -0.01 -19.15
CA TYR A 115 -9.07 -0.52 -18.72
C TYR A 115 -9.03 -1.12 -17.32
N LEU A 116 -7.97 -1.84 -16.96
CA LEU A 116 -7.77 -2.35 -15.60
C LEU A 116 -7.80 -1.23 -14.59
N ILE A 117 -7.00 -0.18 -14.80
CA ILE A 117 -6.92 0.98 -13.90
C ILE A 117 -8.26 1.70 -13.81
N ALA A 118 -8.93 1.93 -14.94
CA ALA A 118 -10.24 2.59 -14.98
C ALA A 118 -11.30 1.80 -14.20
N VAL A 119 -11.33 0.48 -14.32
CA VAL A 119 -12.24 -0.39 -13.58
C VAL A 119 -11.94 -0.34 -12.08
N VAL A 120 -10.68 -0.51 -11.67
CA VAL A 120 -10.29 -0.46 -10.25
C VAL A 120 -10.60 0.90 -9.66
N MET A 121 -10.29 1.99 -10.35
CA MET A 121 -10.61 3.36 -9.90
C MET A 121 -12.12 3.54 -9.71
N THR A 122 -12.93 3.06 -10.65
CA THR A 122 -14.40 3.12 -10.56
C THR A 122 -14.91 2.34 -9.33
N ILE A 123 -14.38 1.15 -9.08
CA ILE A 123 -14.72 0.34 -7.92
C ILE A 123 -14.34 1.07 -6.62
N VAL A 124 -13.15 1.64 -6.53
CA VAL A 124 -12.68 2.38 -5.35
C VAL A 124 -13.57 3.60 -5.08
N ILE A 125 -13.93 4.37 -6.12
CA ILE A 125 -14.86 5.50 -5.99
C ILE A 125 -16.22 5.03 -5.49
N PHE A 126 -16.76 3.97 -6.08
CA PHE A 126 -18.07 3.43 -5.69
C PHE A 126 -18.07 2.94 -4.23
N LEU A 127 -17.04 2.20 -3.80
CA LEU A 127 -16.88 1.76 -2.42
C LEU A 127 -16.74 2.96 -1.45
N SER A 128 -15.98 3.97 -1.83
CA SER A 128 -15.83 5.19 -1.03
C SER A 128 -17.17 5.93 -0.85
N LEU A 129 -17.98 6.00 -1.90
CA LEU A 129 -19.33 6.58 -1.83
C LEU A 129 -20.27 5.75 -0.94
N LEU A 130 -20.19 4.42 -0.99
CA LEU A 130 -20.96 3.55 -0.10
C LEU A 130 -20.58 3.77 1.37
N ILE A 131 -19.28 3.84 1.66
CA ILE A 131 -18.79 4.08 3.02
C ILE A 131 -19.25 5.43 3.54
N THR A 132 -19.15 6.51 2.74
CA THR A 132 -19.55 7.86 3.15
C THR A 132 -21.06 7.99 3.37
N LYS A 133 -21.88 7.21 2.65
CA LYS A 133 -23.34 7.15 2.85
C LYS A 133 -23.78 6.19 3.95
N SER A 134 -22.87 5.40 4.51
CA SER A 134 -23.16 4.44 5.58
C SER A 134 -23.26 5.12 6.95
N ARG A 135 -23.67 4.35 7.97
CA ARG A 135 -23.66 4.82 9.37
C ARG A 135 -22.25 5.24 9.84
N ALA A 136 -21.22 4.55 9.38
CA ALA A 136 -19.84 4.94 9.67
C ALA A 136 -19.50 6.30 9.05
N GLY A 137 -19.97 6.58 7.84
CA GLY A 137 -19.80 7.88 7.18
C GLY A 137 -20.41 9.03 7.96
N LEU A 138 -21.60 8.83 8.54
CA LEU A 138 -22.23 9.84 9.42
C LEU A 138 -21.38 10.12 10.66
N ILE A 139 -20.78 9.08 11.26
CA ILE A 139 -19.88 9.25 12.41
C ILE A 139 -18.61 10.00 11.99
N PHE A 140 -18.04 9.71 10.82
CA PHE A 140 -16.89 10.47 10.30
C PHE A 140 -17.21 11.95 10.10
N GLN A 141 -18.41 12.27 9.60
CA GLN A 141 -18.86 13.66 9.46
C GLN A 141 -19.02 14.33 10.83
N ALA A 142 -19.65 13.64 11.79
CA ALA A 142 -19.81 14.17 13.13
C ALA A 142 -18.46 14.41 13.85
N ILE A 143 -17.47 13.51 13.66
CA ILE A 143 -16.12 13.68 14.20
C ILE A 143 -15.43 14.91 13.57
N ARG A 144 -15.64 15.15 12.28
CA ARG A 144 -15.09 16.32 11.59
C ARG A 144 -15.68 17.62 12.15
N ASP A 145 -16.97 17.63 12.45
CA ASP A 145 -17.67 18.84 12.90
C ASP A 145 -17.34 19.15 14.38
N ASP A 146 -17.41 18.17 15.29
CA ASP A 146 -17.03 18.35 16.69
C ASP A 146 -16.65 17.00 17.34
N GLU A 147 -15.35 16.77 17.47
CA GLU A 147 -14.78 15.55 18.05
C GLU A 147 -15.19 15.35 19.51
N ASN A 148 -15.31 16.44 20.30
CA ASN A 148 -15.65 16.35 21.70
C ASN A 148 -17.11 15.90 21.90
N ARG A 149 -18.04 16.42 21.11
CA ARG A 149 -19.44 15.98 21.16
C ARG A 149 -19.59 14.51 20.88
N VAL A 150 -18.88 13.98 19.85
CA VAL A 150 -18.91 12.56 19.51
C VAL A 150 -18.38 11.70 20.66
N ARG A 151 -17.35 12.15 21.36
CA ARG A 151 -16.84 11.48 22.57
C ARG A 151 -17.85 11.47 23.70
N PHE A 152 -18.54 12.57 23.96
CA PHE A 152 -19.59 12.64 24.97
C PHE A 152 -20.76 11.70 24.69
N LEU A 153 -21.03 11.39 23.41
CA LEU A 153 -22.02 10.40 23.00
C LEU A 153 -21.53 8.94 23.15
N GLY A 154 -20.31 8.73 23.67
CA GLY A 154 -19.76 7.40 23.97
C GLY A 154 -19.01 6.74 22.80
N TYR A 155 -18.81 7.41 21.68
CA TYR A 155 -18.05 6.85 20.56
C TYR A 155 -16.55 6.99 20.77
N SER A 156 -15.81 5.92 20.42
CA SER A 156 -14.34 5.92 20.46
C SER A 156 -13.75 6.60 19.21
N VAL A 157 -13.61 7.92 19.24
CA VAL A 157 -13.13 8.73 18.10
C VAL A 157 -11.79 8.23 17.56
N GLY A 158 -10.86 7.80 18.44
CA GLY A 158 -9.57 7.26 18.04
C GLY A 158 -9.69 6.04 17.11
N THR A 159 -10.60 5.12 17.42
CA THR A 159 -10.85 3.92 16.59
C THR A 159 -11.38 4.29 15.22
N TYR A 160 -12.32 5.23 15.13
CA TYR A 160 -12.83 5.70 13.83
C TYR A 160 -11.77 6.40 13.00
N LYS A 161 -10.92 7.24 13.61
CA LYS A 161 -9.79 7.87 12.91
C LYS A 161 -8.77 6.84 12.41
N THR A 162 -8.46 5.83 13.23
CA THR A 162 -7.58 4.71 12.82
C THR A 162 -8.21 3.94 11.66
N ALA A 163 -9.51 3.64 11.71
CA ALA A 163 -10.21 2.96 10.63
C ALA A 163 -10.17 3.76 9.31
N ALA A 164 -10.37 5.08 9.37
CA ALA A 164 -10.24 5.95 8.20
C ALA A 164 -8.83 5.92 7.62
N MET A 165 -7.80 5.93 8.48
CA MET A 165 -6.40 5.82 8.08
C MET A 165 -6.10 4.46 7.41
N CYS A 166 -6.66 3.37 7.93
CA CYS A 166 -6.53 2.03 7.34
C CYS A 166 -7.20 1.93 5.96
N LEU A 167 -8.39 2.53 5.80
CA LEU A 167 -9.06 2.61 4.50
C LEU A 167 -8.22 3.38 3.47
N SER A 168 -7.66 4.53 3.88
CA SER A 168 -6.76 5.31 3.02
C SER A 168 -5.50 4.54 2.66
N ALA A 169 -4.92 3.79 3.60
CA ALA A 169 -3.74 2.97 3.37
C ALA A 169 -4.03 1.79 2.42
N ALA A 170 -5.21 1.16 2.52
CA ALA A 170 -5.62 0.11 1.59
C ALA A 170 -5.76 0.65 0.15
N ILE A 171 -6.39 1.81 -0.01
CA ILE A 171 -6.53 2.47 -1.31
C ILE A 171 -5.15 2.85 -1.88
N ALA A 172 -4.26 3.40 -1.03
CA ALA A 172 -2.90 3.75 -1.43
C ALA A 172 -2.08 2.50 -1.83
N GLY A 173 -2.24 1.37 -1.12
CA GLY A 173 -1.62 0.10 -1.48
C GLY A 173 -2.06 -0.41 -2.85
N ILE A 174 -3.37 -0.36 -3.13
CA ILE A 174 -3.92 -0.70 -4.46
C ILE A 174 -3.35 0.23 -5.53
N ALA A 175 -3.32 1.55 -5.28
CA ALA A 175 -2.78 2.52 -6.21
C ALA A 175 -1.28 2.29 -6.48
N GLY A 176 -0.49 1.95 -5.45
CA GLY A 176 0.92 1.62 -5.59
C GLY A 176 1.16 0.39 -6.46
N MET A 177 0.35 -0.67 -6.29
CA MET A 177 0.44 -1.85 -7.16
C MET A 177 0.07 -1.56 -8.61
N LEU A 178 -0.94 -0.72 -8.86
CA LEU A 178 -1.29 -0.30 -10.22
C LEU A 178 -0.21 0.59 -10.84
N TYR A 179 0.46 1.41 -10.02
CA TYR A 179 1.55 2.26 -10.47
C TYR A 179 2.75 1.44 -10.98
N THR A 180 3.06 0.30 -10.33
CA THR A 180 4.15 -0.57 -10.80
C THR A 180 3.87 -1.18 -12.17
N ILE A 181 2.60 -1.40 -12.54
CA ILE A 181 2.22 -1.92 -13.87
C ILE A 181 2.45 -0.88 -14.98
N VAL A 182 2.37 0.41 -14.65
CA VAL A 182 2.48 1.52 -15.62
C VAL A 182 3.92 2.01 -15.80
N MET A 183 4.76 1.79 -14.78
CA MET A 183 6.15 2.28 -14.77
C MET A 183 7.17 1.26 -15.27
N GLU A 184 6.70 0.16 -15.84
CA GLU A 184 7.51 -0.90 -16.44
C GLU A 184 8.25 -0.48 -17.70
#